data_50839b15f8d08d928c5273833a786d8b
#
_entry.id   50839b15f8d08d928c5273833a786d8b
#
_cell.length_a   1.000
_cell.length_b   1.000
_cell.length_c   1.000
_cell.angle_alpha   90.00
_cell.angle_beta   90.00
_cell.angle_gamma   90.00
#
_symmetry.space_group_name_H-M   'P 1'
#
loop_
_entity.id
_entity.type
_entity.pdbx_description
1 polymer ?
#
loop_
_entity_poly.entity_id
_entity_poly.type
_entity_poly.pdbx_seq_one_letter_code
_entity_poly.pdbx_strand_id
1 'polypeptide(L)'
;MTNLEPSRKRWKIAIAVMVPLLVGAGWFVAYPAYQRHRAIQEIERVGGSIGWETVDRQWFQFLRFSANRVVQVNLHGTSITDEGLKKLGSLSNLRWLSLDHTRITDNGLKHLSGLGQLQELTLSDTRITNSGLHHLNGLTRLHTLH
;
A
#
# COMPACT_ATOMS: atom_id res chain seq x y z
N MET A 1 23.87 54.45 6.97
CA MET A 1 23.12 53.47 7.80
C MET A 1 21.79 53.21 7.12
N THR A 2 21.72 52.19 6.29
CA THR A 2 20.50 51.82 5.53
C THR A 2 19.78 50.76 6.32
N ASN A 3 18.67 51.15 6.94
CA ASN A 3 17.72 50.24 7.58
C ASN A 3 17.07 49.33 6.53
N LEU A 4 17.54 48.11 6.45
CA LEU A 4 16.87 47.03 5.72
C LEU A 4 15.81 46.43 6.65
N GLU A 5 14.66 47.07 6.79
CA GLU A 5 13.47 46.37 7.30
C GLU A 5 13.04 45.34 6.27
N PRO A 6 13.11 44.02 6.57
CA PRO A 6 12.52 43.01 5.70
C PRO A 6 11.01 43.20 5.74
N SER A 7 10.46 43.66 4.62
CA SER A 7 9.06 44.06 4.52
C SER A 7 8.14 42.92 5.03
N ARG A 8 7.31 43.22 6.04
CA ARG A 8 6.29 42.31 6.62
C ARG A 8 5.40 41.64 5.55
N LYS A 9 5.33 42.25 4.36
CA LYS A 9 4.62 41.69 3.18
C LYS A 9 5.32 40.45 2.61
N ARG A 10 6.65 40.42 2.54
CA ARG A 10 7.42 39.28 2.00
C ARG A 10 7.29 38.05 2.92
N TRP A 11 7.25 38.24 4.23
CA TRP A 11 7.03 37.16 5.20
C TRP A 11 5.65 36.56 5.11
N LYS A 12 4.60 37.41 4.95
CA LYS A 12 3.23 36.92 4.78
C LYS A 12 3.06 36.11 3.50
N ILE A 13 3.73 36.50 2.41
CA ILE A 13 3.73 35.74 1.14
C ILE A 13 4.49 34.41 1.31
N ALA A 14 5.66 34.44 1.98
CA ALA A 14 6.42 33.21 2.25
C ALA A 14 5.63 32.21 3.09
N ILE A 15 4.95 32.66 4.15
CA ILE A 15 4.08 31.82 4.99
C ILE A 15 2.89 31.30 4.17
N ALA A 16 2.24 32.16 3.39
CA ALA A 16 1.07 31.78 2.57
C ALA A 16 1.40 30.72 1.51
N VAL A 17 2.65 30.64 1.06
CA VAL A 17 3.12 29.61 0.10
C VAL A 17 3.68 28.39 0.82
N MET A 18 4.41 28.58 1.92
CA MET A 18 5.05 27.46 2.65
C MET A 18 4.06 26.58 3.39
N VAL A 19 3.00 27.15 3.99
CA VAL A 19 2.01 26.37 4.74
C VAL A 19 1.24 25.38 3.86
N PRO A 20 0.70 25.75 2.69
CA PRO A 20 0.07 24.80 1.78
C PRO A 20 1.03 23.74 1.25
N LEU A 21 2.30 24.09 1.00
CA LEU A 21 3.32 23.14 0.57
C LEU A 21 3.65 22.12 1.66
N LEU A 22 3.77 22.55 2.91
CA LEU A 22 4.02 21.66 4.05
C LEU A 22 2.81 20.76 4.35
N VAL A 23 1.60 21.29 4.25
CA VAL A 23 0.36 20.51 4.41
C VAL A 23 0.20 19.52 3.25
N GLY A 24 0.47 19.93 2.01
CA GLY A 24 0.43 19.06 0.84
C GLY A 24 1.51 17.96 0.90
N ALA A 25 2.74 18.29 1.28
CA ALA A 25 3.81 17.31 1.46
C ALA A 25 3.51 16.35 2.62
N GLY A 26 2.97 16.86 3.73
CA GLY A 26 2.53 16.04 4.86
C GLY A 26 1.43 15.07 4.46
N TRP A 27 0.45 15.50 3.68
CA TRP A 27 -0.61 14.65 3.15
C TRP A 27 -0.07 13.59 2.21
N PHE A 28 0.86 13.95 1.33
CA PHE A 28 1.47 13.03 0.35
C PHE A 28 2.23 11.87 1.03
N VAL A 29 2.82 12.11 2.20
CA VAL A 29 3.52 11.08 2.99
C VAL A 29 2.56 10.35 3.93
N ALA A 30 1.66 11.07 4.61
CA ALA A 30 0.78 10.50 5.61
C ALA A 30 -0.33 9.63 5.02
N TYR A 31 -0.87 9.98 3.86
CA TYR A 31 -1.96 9.24 3.23
C TYR A 31 -1.57 7.81 2.82
N PRO A 32 -0.44 7.57 2.12
CA PRO A 32 0.01 6.20 1.84
C PRO A 32 0.31 5.39 3.10
N ALA A 33 0.88 6.03 4.14
CA ALA A 33 1.14 5.37 5.42
C ALA A 33 -0.16 4.95 6.11
N TYR A 34 -1.17 5.81 6.10
CA TYR A 34 -2.50 5.52 6.63
C TYR A 34 -3.18 4.36 5.89
N GLN A 35 -3.16 4.37 4.56
CA GLN A 35 -3.74 3.30 3.74
C GLN A 35 -3.06 1.95 4.03
N ARG A 36 -1.72 1.94 4.09
CA ARG A 36 -0.96 0.74 4.46
C ARG A 36 -1.33 0.24 5.85
N HIS A 37 -1.46 1.13 6.83
CA HIS A 37 -1.88 0.77 8.19
C HIS A 37 -3.25 0.10 8.21
N ARG A 38 -4.21 0.63 7.45
CA ARG A 38 -5.55 0.02 7.32
C ARG A 38 -5.50 -1.38 6.70
N ALA A 39 -4.62 -1.61 5.72
CA ALA A 39 -4.44 -2.93 5.12
C ALA A 39 -3.89 -3.93 6.15
N ILE A 40 -2.88 -3.53 6.93
CA ILE A 40 -2.29 -4.35 7.99
C ILE A 40 -3.35 -4.73 9.03
N GLN A 41 -4.12 -3.76 9.52
CA GLN A 41 -5.20 -4.00 10.48
C GLN A 41 -6.25 -4.97 9.93
N GLU A 42 -6.58 -4.91 8.65
CA GLU A 42 -7.53 -5.85 8.06
C GLU A 42 -6.97 -7.27 8.02
N ILE A 43 -5.69 -7.43 7.65
CA ILE A 43 -5.03 -8.74 7.65
C ILE A 43 -5.04 -9.35 9.06
N GLU A 44 -4.65 -8.57 10.06
CA GLU A 44 -4.64 -9.00 11.46
C GLU A 44 -6.05 -9.33 11.98
N ARG A 45 -7.05 -8.52 11.61
CA ARG A 45 -8.45 -8.72 12.01
C ARG A 45 -9.02 -10.06 11.53
N VAL A 46 -8.63 -10.51 10.34
CA VAL A 46 -9.11 -11.78 9.78
C VAL A 46 -8.22 -12.96 10.14
N GLY A 47 -7.16 -12.75 10.93
CA GLY A 47 -6.24 -13.80 11.35
C GLY A 47 -5.19 -14.18 10.30
N GLY A 48 -4.94 -13.30 9.34
CA GLY A 48 -3.87 -13.48 8.35
C GLY A 48 -2.49 -13.20 8.92
N SER A 49 -1.45 -13.58 8.19
CA SER A 49 -0.05 -13.30 8.55
C SER A 49 0.66 -12.47 7.50
N ILE A 50 1.69 -11.72 7.94
CA ILE A 50 2.43 -10.74 7.13
C ILE A 50 3.91 -11.06 7.18
N GLY A 51 4.54 -11.14 6.01
CA GLY A 51 5.99 -11.17 5.84
C GLY A 51 6.54 -9.79 5.50
N TRP A 52 7.62 -9.41 6.18
CA TRP A 52 8.26 -8.11 6.06
C TRP A 52 9.63 -8.22 5.40
N GLU A 53 9.95 -7.27 4.53
CA GLU A 53 11.31 -7.04 4.05
C GLU A 53 11.85 -5.76 4.70
N THR A 54 12.98 -5.87 5.40
CA THR A 54 13.70 -4.71 5.92
C THR A 54 14.58 -4.14 4.82
N VAL A 55 14.39 -2.87 4.49
CA VAL A 55 15.26 -2.18 3.53
C VAL A 55 16.38 -1.51 4.31
N ASP A 56 17.55 -2.17 4.32
CA ASP A 56 18.76 -1.61 4.90
C ASP A 56 19.33 -0.52 3.97
N ARG A 57 18.95 0.71 4.23
CA ARG A 57 19.56 1.90 3.63
C ARG A 57 20.35 2.62 4.69
N GLN A 58 21.64 2.38 4.77
CA GLN A 58 22.58 2.92 5.78
C GLN A 58 22.45 4.44 6.01
N TRP A 59 22.02 5.21 5.04
CA TRP A 59 21.85 6.67 5.15
C TRP A 59 20.51 7.13 5.73
N PHE A 60 19.47 6.23 5.84
CA PHE A 60 18.18 6.54 6.48
C PHE A 60 18.18 6.37 8.01
N GLN A 61 19.27 5.91 8.62
CA GLN A 61 19.37 5.78 10.09
C GLN A 61 19.13 7.11 10.81
N PHE A 62 19.41 8.23 10.14
CA PHE A 62 19.16 9.58 10.68
C PHE A 62 17.65 9.90 10.83
N LEU A 63 16.76 9.29 10.09
CA LEU A 63 15.34 9.67 10.06
C LEU A 63 14.42 8.72 10.82
N ARG A 64 14.93 7.65 11.48
CA ARG A 64 14.13 6.66 12.23
C ARG A 64 12.88 6.12 11.50
N PHE A 65 12.78 6.27 10.19
CA PHE A 65 11.74 5.64 9.41
C PHE A 65 12.21 4.23 9.03
N SER A 66 11.84 3.25 9.86
CA SER A 66 11.94 1.84 9.48
C SER A 66 11.12 1.65 8.20
N ALA A 67 11.80 1.49 7.08
CA ALA A 67 11.16 1.27 5.79
C ALA A 67 10.83 -0.22 5.62
N ASN A 68 10.19 -0.82 6.64
CA ASN A 68 9.69 -2.18 6.52
C ASN A 68 8.61 -2.22 5.44
N ARG A 69 8.80 -3.07 4.44
CA ARG A 69 7.84 -3.27 3.35
C ARG A 69 7.10 -4.57 3.57
N VAL A 70 5.78 -4.53 3.46
CA VAL A 70 4.98 -5.75 3.38
C VAL A 70 5.23 -6.36 2.00
N VAL A 71 5.80 -7.55 1.97
CA VAL A 71 6.13 -8.27 0.73
C VAL A 71 5.39 -9.59 0.61
N GLN A 72 4.90 -10.13 1.71
CA GLN A 72 4.15 -11.38 1.75
C GLN A 72 2.90 -11.22 2.62
N VAL A 73 1.77 -11.76 2.16
CA VAL A 73 0.52 -11.80 2.91
C VAL A 73 -0.11 -13.18 2.75
N ASN A 74 -0.35 -13.86 3.86
CA ASN A 74 -1.05 -15.13 3.90
C ASN A 74 -2.44 -14.92 4.50
N LEU A 75 -3.47 -15.19 3.69
CA LEU A 75 -4.88 -15.13 4.07
C LEU A 75 -5.58 -16.47 3.87
N HIS A 76 -4.82 -17.57 3.76
CA HIS A 76 -5.35 -18.92 3.59
C HIS A 76 -6.42 -19.21 4.64
N GLY A 77 -7.60 -19.66 4.20
CA GLY A 77 -8.69 -20.07 5.06
C GLY A 77 -9.32 -18.97 5.92
N THR A 78 -8.95 -17.70 5.67
CA THR A 78 -9.51 -16.58 6.45
C THR A 78 -10.89 -16.14 5.96
N SER A 79 -11.56 -15.31 6.75
CA SER A 79 -12.85 -14.70 6.38
C SER A 79 -12.68 -13.38 5.60
N ILE A 80 -11.56 -13.17 4.92
CA ILE A 80 -11.35 -11.99 4.09
C ILE A 80 -12.47 -11.85 3.04
N THR A 81 -12.88 -10.62 2.77
CA THR A 81 -13.92 -10.27 1.79
C THR A 81 -13.34 -9.44 0.64
N ASP A 82 -14.10 -9.26 -0.42
CA ASP A 82 -13.71 -8.39 -1.54
C ASP A 82 -13.41 -6.96 -1.07
N GLU A 83 -14.17 -6.42 -0.11
CA GLU A 83 -13.88 -5.13 0.51
C GLU A 83 -12.59 -5.13 1.36
N GLY A 84 -12.24 -6.25 1.98
CA GLY A 84 -10.94 -6.44 2.63
C GLY A 84 -9.80 -6.37 1.62
N LEU A 85 -9.92 -7.03 0.46
CA LEU A 85 -8.92 -6.98 -0.61
C LEU A 85 -8.70 -5.56 -1.15
N LYS A 86 -9.74 -4.72 -1.19
CA LYS A 86 -9.61 -3.32 -1.55
C LYS A 86 -8.59 -2.56 -0.69
N LYS A 87 -8.53 -2.89 0.61
CA LYS A 87 -7.53 -2.29 1.52
C LYS A 87 -6.11 -2.77 1.19
N LEU A 88 -5.96 -4.04 0.79
CA LEU A 88 -4.68 -4.63 0.40
C LEU A 88 -4.12 -4.02 -0.89
N GLY A 89 -4.96 -3.45 -1.75
CA GLY A 89 -4.53 -2.75 -2.97
C GLY A 89 -3.53 -1.60 -2.73
N SER A 90 -3.40 -1.13 -1.50
CA SER A 90 -2.40 -0.12 -1.09
C SER A 90 -0.99 -0.71 -0.84
N LEU A 91 -0.83 -2.02 -0.80
CA LEU A 91 0.42 -2.72 -0.50
C LEU A 91 1.28 -2.87 -1.77
N SER A 92 1.71 -1.77 -2.38
CA SER A 92 2.39 -1.74 -3.69
C SER A 92 3.68 -2.56 -3.78
N ASN A 93 4.26 -2.97 -2.65
CA ASN A 93 5.46 -3.79 -2.61
C ASN A 93 5.16 -5.30 -2.44
N LEU A 94 3.88 -5.69 -2.42
CA LEU A 94 3.48 -7.08 -2.23
C LEU A 94 3.96 -7.94 -3.39
N ARG A 95 4.63 -9.05 -3.07
CA ARG A 95 5.18 -10.02 -4.03
C ARG A 95 4.49 -11.37 -3.95
N TRP A 96 4.03 -11.76 -2.80
CA TRP A 96 3.38 -13.03 -2.56
C TRP A 96 2.06 -12.83 -1.82
N LEU A 97 0.98 -13.44 -2.34
CA LEU A 97 -0.36 -13.36 -1.74
C LEU A 97 -1.03 -14.73 -1.83
N SER A 98 -1.42 -15.28 -0.67
CA SER A 98 -2.28 -16.45 -0.62
C SER A 98 -3.70 -16.06 -0.21
N LEU A 99 -4.65 -16.49 -1.03
CA LEU A 99 -6.09 -16.33 -0.84
C LEU A 99 -6.83 -17.67 -0.87
N ASP A 100 -6.10 -18.79 -0.80
CA ASP A 100 -6.68 -20.12 -0.88
C ASP A 100 -7.73 -20.33 0.23
N HIS A 101 -8.77 -21.10 -0.09
CA HIS A 101 -9.89 -21.42 0.81
C HIS A 101 -10.58 -20.17 1.38
N THR A 102 -10.69 -19.11 0.57
CA THR A 102 -11.41 -17.89 0.93
C THR A 102 -12.70 -17.71 0.12
N ARG A 103 -13.55 -16.77 0.50
CA ARG A 103 -14.81 -16.49 -0.21
C ARG A 103 -14.69 -15.32 -1.20
N ILE A 104 -13.48 -15.03 -1.65
CA ILE A 104 -13.22 -13.97 -2.63
C ILE A 104 -13.88 -14.30 -3.95
N THR A 105 -14.40 -13.27 -4.62
CA THR A 105 -15.03 -13.33 -5.94
C THR A 105 -14.24 -12.52 -6.96
N ASP A 106 -14.68 -12.56 -8.22
CA ASP A 106 -14.11 -11.76 -9.31
C ASP A 106 -14.07 -10.26 -8.97
N ASN A 107 -15.04 -9.77 -8.19
CA ASN A 107 -15.05 -8.38 -7.72
C ASN A 107 -13.89 -8.04 -6.79
N GLY A 108 -13.40 -9.00 -6.03
CA GLY A 108 -12.21 -8.83 -5.19
C GLY A 108 -10.93 -8.67 -6.01
N LEU A 109 -10.77 -9.49 -7.08
CA LEU A 109 -9.56 -9.47 -7.91
C LEU A 109 -9.31 -8.13 -8.59
N LYS A 110 -10.33 -7.36 -8.94
CA LYS A 110 -10.15 -6.02 -9.52
C LYS A 110 -9.32 -5.08 -8.64
N HIS A 111 -9.36 -5.29 -7.32
CA HIS A 111 -8.61 -4.46 -6.37
C HIS A 111 -7.11 -4.81 -6.30
N LEU A 112 -6.71 -5.95 -6.86
CA LEU A 112 -5.32 -6.38 -6.94
C LEU A 112 -4.60 -5.84 -8.19
N SER A 113 -5.30 -5.26 -9.16
CA SER A 113 -4.75 -4.78 -10.44
C SER A 113 -3.62 -3.75 -10.28
N GLY A 114 -3.57 -3.01 -9.16
CA GLY A 114 -2.51 -2.05 -8.83
C GLY A 114 -1.25 -2.66 -8.21
N LEU A 115 -1.23 -3.96 -7.88
CA LEU A 115 -0.12 -4.63 -7.23
C LEU A 115 0.97 -5.06 -8.22
N GLY A 116 1.55 -4.12 -8.96
CA GLY A 116 2.51 -4.40 -10.05
C GLY A 116 3.80 -5.11 -9.64
N GLN A 117 4.05 -5.32 -8.36
CA GLN A 117 5.18 -6.11 -7.85
C GLN A 117 4.79 -7.56 -7.53
N LEU A 118 3.51 -7.92 -7.64
CA LEU A 118 3.02 -9.26 -7.31
C LEU A 118 3.62 -10.29 -8.27
N GLN A 119 4.20 -11.34 -7.68
CA GLN A 119 4.92 -12.41 -8.37
C GLN A 119 4.19 -13.75 -8.26
N GLU A 120 3.59 -14.00 -7.12
CA GLU A 120 2.89 -15.24 -6.83
C GLU A 120 1.52 -14.95 -6.21
N LEU A 121 0.49 -15.61 -6.73
CA LEU A 121 -0.89 -15.52 -6.26
C LEU A 121 -1.50 -16.90 -6.22
N THR A 122 -2.05 -17.28 -5.06
CA THR A 122 -2.81 -18.53 -4.95
C THR A 122 -4.28 -18.23 -4.67
N LEU A 123 -5.18 -18.94 -5.41
CA LEU A 123 -6.62 -18.72 -5.44
C LEU A 123 -7.41 -20.03 -5.33
N SER A 124 -6.76 -21.13 -4.91
CA SER A 124 -7.40 -22.44 -4.81
C SER A 124 -8.59 -22.39 -3.87
N ASP A 125 -9.68 -23.09 -4.26
CA ASP A 125 -10.91 -23.12 -3.47
C ASP A 125 -11.49 -21.74 -3.12
N THR A 126 -11.45 -20.84 -4.09
CA THR A 126 -12.13 -19.54 -4.05
C THR A 126 -13.37 -19.52 -4.94
N ARG A 127 -14.05 -18.35 -5.01
CA ARG A 127 -15.19 -18.15 -5.92
C ARG A 127 -14.81 -17.37 -7.18
N ILE A 128 -13.55 -17.47 -7.59
CA ILE A 128 -13.02 -16.83 -8.79
C ILE A 128 -13.43 -17.65 -10.02
N THR A 129 -13.78 -16.94 -11.09
CA THR A 129 -14.07 -17.52 -12.40
C THR A 129 -13.06 -17.03 -13.46
N ASN A 130 -13.11 -17.59 -14.65
CA ASN A 130 -12.30 -17.12 -15.78
C ASN A 130 -12.51 -15.62 -16.06
N SER A 131 -13.71 -15.10 -15.80
CA SER A 131 -13.99 -13.67 -15.96
C SER A 131 -13.18 -12.79 -14.99
N GLY A 132 -12.95 -13.26 -13.77
CA GLY A 132 -12.15 -12.54 -12.78
C GLY A 132 -10.68 -12.45 -13.15
N LEU A 133 -10.13 -13.46 -13.84
CA LEU A 133 -8.71 -13.49 -14.20
C LEU A 133 -8.30 -12.34 -15.13
N HIS A 134 -9.23 -11.75 -15.89
CA HIS A 134 -8.93 -10.57 -16.71
C HIS A 134 -8.45 -9.37 -15.89
N HIS A 135 -8.83 -9.27 -14.61
CA HIS A 135 -8.36 -8.21 -13.73
C HIS A 135 -6.87 -8.31 -13.37
N LEU A 136 -6.24 -9.46 -13.62
CA LEU A 136 -4.82 -9.71 -13.36
C LEU A 136 -3.91 -9.37 -14.55
N ASN A 137 -4.46 -9.03 -15.73
CA ASN A 137 -3.70 -8.75 -16.96
C ASN A 137 -2.65 -7.63 -16.80
N GLY A 138 -2.85 -6.71 -15.86
CA GLY A 138 -1.89 -5.63 -15.54
C GLY A 138 -0.71 -6.06 -14.66
N LEU A 139 -0.74 -7.28 -14.12
CA LEU A 139 0.29 -7.79 -13.20
C LEU A 139 1.45 -8.41 -13.97
N THR A 140 2.26 -7.58 -14.60
CA THR A 140 3.33 -8.01 -15.55
C THR A 140 4.45 -8.83 -14.89
N ARG A 141 4.52 -8.86 -13.56
CA ARG A 141 5.49 -9.65 -12.80
C ARG A 141 4.93 -10.96 -12.25
N LEU A 142 3.63 -11.19 -12.41
CA LEU A 142 3.00 -12.42 -11.96
C LEU A 142 3.46 -13.58 -12.84
N HIS A 143 4.12 -14.54 -12.24
CA HIS A 143 4.66 -15.72 -12.91
C HIS A 143 4.16 -17.04 -12.31
N THR A 144 3.54 -17.01 -11.11
CA THR A 144 2.93 -18.16 -10.46
C THR A 144 1.49 -17.83 -10.10
N LEU A 145 0.56 -18.62 -10.62
CA LEU A 145 -0.87 -18.54 -10.34
C LEU A 145 -1.41 -19.96 -10.10
N HIS A 146 -2.02 -20.19 -8.96
CA HIS A 146 -2.65 -21.46 -8.59
C HIS A 146 -4.13 -21.28 -8.25
#